data_252cdca5981d33f168aef664fc5c7c04
#
_entry.id   252cdca5981d33f168aef664fc5c7c04
#
_cell.length_a   1.000
_cell.length_b   1.000
_cell.length_c   1.000
_cell.angle_alpha   90.00
_cell.angle_beta   90.00
_cell.angle_gamma   90.00
#
_symmetry.space_group_name_H-M   'P 1'
#
loop_
_entity.id
_entity.type
_entity.pdbx_description
1 polymer ?
#
loop_
_entity_poly.entity_id
_entity_poly.type
_entity_poly.pdbx_seq_one_letter_code
_entity_poly.pdbx_strand_id
1 'polypeptide(L)'
;MHCLEAALVAATILEQHGYPPLLLDITSKDKLDHVVYPFREHGRWGAIGRSRDFSLQGRKPVYRTLRHLVMSYVDSYVNERARIIGYALADLRTLVKTDWRFSRENVWSVERALVRLRHRRLKTSNHRYEKVLRRYLAIKQKSPHRLASIYKDRHHWM
;
A
#
# COMPACT_ATOMS: atom_id res chain seq x y z
N MET A 1 -10.53 -10.45 3.46
CA MET A 1 -10.48 -8.97 3.51
C MET A 1 -9.43 -8.51 2.52
N HIS A 2 -9.83 -7.76 1.51
CA HIS A 2 -8.94 -7.15 0.52
C HIS A 2 -8.27 -5.89 1.10
N CYS A 3 -7.15 -5.46 0.49
CA CYS A 3 -6.43 -4.27 0.93
C CYS A 3 -7.32 -3.01 0.88
N LEU A 4 -8.14 -2.87 -0.16
CA LEU A 4 -9.08 -1.76 -0.30
C LEU A 4 -10.13 -1.75 0.82
N GLU A 5 -10.73 -2.88 1.16
CA GLU A 5 -11.70 -2.97 2.26
C GLU A 5 -11.09 -2.52 3.59
N ALA A 6 -9.87 -2.98 3.89
CA ALA A 6 -9.17 -2.58 5.11
C ALA A 6 -8.87 -1.07 5.13
N ALA A 7 -8.48 -0.50 3.99
CA ALA A 7 -8.22 0.94 3.87
C ALA A 7 -9.51 1.77 4.02
N LEU A 8 -10.65 1.30 3.49
CA LEU A 8 -11.94 1.94 3.63
C LEU A 8 -12.45 1.90 5.08
N VAL A 9 -12.31 0.76 5.76
CA VAL A 9 -12.66 0.64 7.18
C VAL A 9 -11.82 1.61 8.02
N ALA A 10 -10.52 1.68 7.78
CA ALA A 10 -9.64 2.62 8.46
C ALA A 10 -10.05 4.08 8.18
N ALA A 11 -10.39 4.41 6.93
CA ALA A 11 -10.85 5.74 6.55
C ALA A 11 -12.15 6.12 7.27
N THR A 12 -13.12 5.18 7.37
CA THR A 12 -14.40 5.40 8.06
C THR A 12 -14.20 5.68 9.55
N ILE A 13 -13.36 4.89 10.21
CA ILE A 13 -13.10 5.02 11.64
C ILE A 13 -12.35 6.32 11.94
N LEU A 14 -11.26 6.57 11.21
CA LEU A 14 -10.38 7.70 11.51
C LEU A 14 -10.97 9.05 11.10
N GLU A 15 -11.87 9.08 10.11
CA GLU A 15 -12.61 10.30 9.78
C GLU A 15 -13.42 10.83 10.97
N GLN A 16 -13.96 9.96 11.81
CA GLN A 16 -14.68 10.33 13.04
C GLN A 16 -13.76 10.95 14.10
N HIS A 17 -12.45 10.72 13.97
CA HIS A 17 -11.41 11.32 14.82
C HIS A 17 -10.71 12.53 14.15
N GLY A 18 -11.32 13.11 13.11
CA GLY A 18 -10.81 14.31 12.43
C GLY A 18 -9.71 14.06 11.40
N TYR A 19 -9.39 12.81 11.09
CA TYR A 19 -8.45 12.49 10.01
C TYR A 19 -9.16 12.49 8.65
N PRO A 20 -8.55 13.02 7.58
CA PRO A 20 -9.16 12.98 6.26
C PRO A 20 -9.25 11.55 5.73
N PRO A 21 -10.36 11.16 5.03
CA PRO A 21 -10.54 9.83 4.49
C PRO A 21 -9.72 9.64 3.21
N LEU A 22 -8.43 9.41 3.37
CA LEU A 22 -7.48 9.28 2.27
C LEU A 22 -7.29 7.81 1.85
N LEU A 23 -6.99 7.61 0.57
CA LEU A 23 -6.46 6.35 0.06
C LEU A 23 -5.13 6.60 -0.64
N LEU A 24 -4.17 5.76 -0.38
CA LEU A 24 -2.90 5.68 -1.10
C LEU A 24 -2.93 4.43 -1.96
N ASP A 25 -3.06 4.64 -3.26
CA ASP A 25 -3.04 3.58 -4.27
C ASP A 25 -1.61 3.42 -4.80
N ILE A 26 -1.07 2.23 -4.70
CA ILE A 26 0.31 1.88 -5.07
C ILE A 26 0.24 0.91 -6.24
N THR A 27 0.62 1.38 -7.44
CA THR A 27 0.52 0.57 -8.65
C THR A 27 1.74 -0.29 -8.90
N SER A 28 1.50 -1.50 -9.39
CA SER A 28 2.52 -2.47 -9.73
C SER A 28 2.51 -2.82 -11.23
N LYS A 29 3.67 -3.29 -11.71
CA LYS A 29 3.85 -3.71 -13.10
C LYS A 29 2.93 -4.86 -13.50
N ASP A 30 2.59 -5.74 -12.57
CA ASP A 30 1.68 -6.89 -12.76
C ASP A 30 0.19 -6.54 -12.63
N LYS A 31 -0.12 -5.25 -12.42
CA LYS A 31 -1.50 -4.73 -12.23
C LYS A 31 -2.21 -5.25 -10.97
N LEU A 32 -1.49 -5.85 -10.04
CA LEU A 32 -1.99 -6.17 -8.72
C LEU A 32 -1.63 -5.02 -7.78
N ASP A 33 -2.46 -4.01 -7.76
CA ASP A 33 -2.22 -2.80 -6.99
C ASP A 33 -2.47 -3.02 -5.50
N HIS A 34 -1.86 -2.18 -4.66
CA HIS A 34 -2.01 -2.24 -3.21
C HIS A 34 -2.55 -0.92 -2.67
N VAL A 35 -3.66 -0.99 -1.98
CA VAL A 35 -4.31 0.19 -1.39
C VAL A 35 -4.12 0.17 0.12
N VAL A 36 -3.68 1.30 0.66
CA VAL A 36 -3.57 1.52 2.11
C VAL A 36 -4.22 2.85 2.50
N TYR A 37 -4.63 2.98 3.74
CA TYR A 37 -5.04 4.25 4.32
C TYR A 37 -3.81 4.98 4.87
N PRO A 38 -3.36 6.11 4.27
CA PRO A 38 -2.24 6.89 4.79
C PRO A 38 -2.73 7.89 5.83
N PHE A 39 -1.94 8.10 6.87
CA PHE A 39 -2.20 9.12 7.89
C PHE A 39 -0.94 9.89 8.26
N ARG A 40 -1.09 11.03 8.92
CA ARG A 40 0.03 11.79 9.48
C ARG A 40 -0.11 11.94 10.98
N GLU A 41 0.97 11.66 11.68
CA GLU A 41 1.10 11.87 13.11
C GLU A 41 2.45 12.53 13.40
N HIS A 42 2.46 13.58 14.20
CA HIS A 42 3.67 14.38 14.49
C HIS A 42 4.49 14.75 13.24
N GLY A 43 3.79 15.12 12.14
CA GLY A 43 4.41 15.49 10.87
C GLY A 43 4.98 14.33 10.04
N ARG A 44 4.83 13.08 10.49
CA ARG A 44 5.29 11.88 9.79
C ARG A 44 4.15 11.10 9.17
N TRP A 45 4.42 10.49 8.03
CA TRP A 45 3.47 9.61 7.36
C TRP A 45 3.57 8.19 7.91
N GLY A 46 2.41 7.60 8.17
CA GLY A 46 2.18 6.18 8.41
C GLY A 46 1.11 5.65 7.49
N ALA A 47 0.81 4.36 7.58
CA ALA A 47 -0.28 3.76 6.83
C ALA A 47 -0.94 2.62 7.62
N ILE A 48 -2.26 2.50 7.50
CA ILE A 48 -3.03 1.32 7.90
C ILE A 48 -3.35 0.54 6.65
N GLY A 49 -3.04 -0.73 6.66
CA GLY A 49 -3.30 -1.63 5.53
C GLY A 49 -3.30 -3.08 5.95
N ARG A 50 -3.99 -3.90 5.18
CA ARG A 50 -4.06 -5.35 5.37
C ARG A 50 -3.70 -6.06 4.07
N SER A 51 -2.91 -7.10 4.18
CA SER A 51 -2.54 -7.96 3.07
C SER A 51 -2.38 -9.40 3.55
N ARG A 52 -2.49 -10.37 2.64
CA ARG A 52 -2.07 -11.75 2.91
C ARG A 52 -0.56 -11.82 3.13
N ASP A 53 0.20 -10.99 2.39
CA ASP A 53 1.63 -10.83 2.63
C ASP A 53 1.84 -9.90 3.82
N PHE A 54 2.44 -10.45 4.87
CA PHE A 54 2.71 -9.74 6.11
C PHE A 54 3.58 -8.51 5.91
N SER A 55 4.46 -8.52 4.92
CA SER A 55 5.35 -7.41 4.59
C SER A 55 4.64 -6.21 3.94
N LEU A 56 3.41 -6.40 3.46
CA LEU A 56 2.57 -5.37 2.84
C LEU A 56 1.50 -4.80 3.78
N GLN A 57 1.56 -5.09 5.06
CA GLN A 57 0.65 -4.50 6.05
C GLN A 57 1.00 -3.03 6.33
N GLY A 58 0.39 -2.46 7.34
CA GLY A 58 0.57 -1.06 7.72
C GLY A 58 2.01 -0.64 7.97
N ARG A 59 2.20 0.65 8.17
CA ARG A 59 3.49 1.29 8.50
C ARG A 59 3.32 2.28 9.64
N LYS A 60 4.25 2.28 10.58
CA LYS A 60 4.34 3.29 11.62
C LYS A 60 4.53 4.70 11.03
N PRO A 61 4.10 5.77 11.71
CA PRO A 61 4.24 7.15 11.25
C PRO A 61 5.68 7.66 11.43
N VAL A 62 6.62 7.11 10.66
CA VAL A 62 8.05 7.44 10.72
C VAL A 62 8.57 8.11 9.44
N TYR A 63 7.79 8.16 8.37
CA TYR A 63 8.22 8.61 7.05
C TYR A 63 8.02 10.12 6.87
N ARG A 64 9.06 10.84 6.48
CA ARG A 64 9.03 12.30 6.28
C ARG A 64 8.12 12.74 5.13
N THR A 65 8.03 11.95 4.09
CA THR A 65 7.24 12.25 2.89
C THR A 65 6.40 11.03 2.48
N LEU A 66 5.31 11.30 1.75
CA LEU A 66 4.48 10.25 1.16
C LEU A 66 5.31 9.32 0.24
N ARG A 67 6.25 9.91 -0.51
CA ARG A 67 7.17 9.12 -1.35
C ARG A 67 8.03 8.16 -0.53
N HIS A 68 8.53 8.58 0.64
CA HIS A 68 9.29 7.70 1.53
C HIS A 68 8.42 6.58 2.10
N LEU A 69 7.16 6.86 2.43
CA LEU A 69 6.19 5.82 2.82
C LEU A 69 6.02 4.80 1.70
N VAL A 70 5.79 5.23 0.45
CA VAL A 70 5.68 4.31 -0.71
C VAL A 70 6.96 3.52 -0.92
N MET A 71 8.13 4.15 -0.78
CA MET A 71 9.44 3.48 -0.91
C MET A 71 9.65 2.35 0.10
N SER A 72 8.98 2.38 1.26
CA SER A 72 9.02 1.31 2.26
C SER A 72 8.34 0.02 1.80
N TYR A 73 7.44 0.11 0.83
CA TYR A 73 6.77 -1.05 0.24
C TYR A 73 7.52 -1.67 -0.94
N VAL A 74 8.47 -0.93 -1.55
CA VAL A 74 9.11 -1.33 -2.82
C VAL A 74 9.73 -2.71 -2.75
N ASP A 75 10.56 -2.97 -1.75
CA ASP A 75 11.26 -4.25 -1.64
C ASP A 75 10.28 -5.40 -1.26
N SER A 76 9.28 -5.06 -0.44
CA SER A 76 8.24 -6.01 -0.02
C SER A 76 7.34 -6.46 -1.16
N TYR A 77 7.27 -5.67 -2.23
CA TYR A 77 6.41 -5.93 -3.39
C TYR A 77 7.10 -6.71 -4.51
N VAL A 78 8.41 -6.96 -4.38
CA VAL A 78 9.18 -7.62 -5.44
C VAL A 78 8.91 -9.12 -5.46
N ASN A 79 8.44 -9.58 -6.61
CA ASN A 79 8.44 -10.99 -7.01
C ASN A 79 8.78 -11.09 -8.50
N GLU A 80 8.58 -12.25 -9.12
CA GLU A 80 8.93 -12.51 -10.52
C GLU A 80 8.21 -11.57 -11.53
N ARG A 81 7.05 -11.03 -11.14
CA ARG A 81 6.20 -10.19 -12.00
C ARG A 81 5.97 -8.80 -11.41
N ALA A 82 5.96 -8.69 -10.08
CA ALA A 82 5.58 -7.49 -9.35
C ALA A 82 6.76 -6.55 -9.14
N ARG A 83 6.51 -5.27 -9.40
CA ARG A 83 7.40 -4.14 -9.10
C ARG A 83 6.56 -2.88 -9.01
N ILE A 84 6.68 -2.14 -7.92
CA ILE A 84 6.01 -0.85 -7.81
C ILE A 84 6.54 0.12 -8.86
N ILE A 85 5.63 0.73 -9.62
CA ILE A 85 5.93 1.66 -10.71
C ILE A 85 5.34 3.06 -10.52
N GLY A 86 4.38 3.20 -9.60
CA GLY A 86 3.72 4.47 -9.33
C GLY A 86 2.88 4.45 -8.06
N TYR A 87 2.31 5.62 -7.74
CA TYR A 87 1.37 5.79 -6.64
C TYR A 87 0.50 7.03 -6.85
N ALA A 88 -0.69 7.02 -6.26
CA ALA A 88 -1.59 8.16 -6.21
C ALA A 88 -2.19 8.30 -4.81
N LEU A 89 -2.38 9.56 -4.37
CA LEU A 89 -3.13 9.88 -3.16
C LEU A 89 -4.49 10.42 -3.58
N ALA A 90 -5.55 9.86 -3.02
CA ALA A 90 -6.91 10.28 -3.26
C ALA A 90 -7.63 10.62 -1.95
N ASP A 91 -8.49 11.63 -1.98
CA ASP A 91 -9.44 11.93 -0.91
C ASP A 91 -10.81 11.36 -1.32
N LEU A 92 -11.35 10.47 -0.51
CA LEU A 92 -12.62 9.79 -0.81
C LEU A 92 -13.80 10.75 -0.93
N ARG A 93 -13.74 11.92 -0.29
CA ARG A 93 -14.78 12.97 -0.38
C ARG A 93 -14.91 13.55 -1.80
N THR A 94 -13.81 13.55 -2.55
CA THR A 94 -13.76 14.07 -3.92
C THR A 94 -13.61 12.99 -4.97
N LEU A 95 -13.17 11.79 -4.59
CA LEU A 95 -12.92 10.68 -5.50
C LEU A 95 -14.22 10.10 -6.06
N VAL A 96 -15.26 9.97 -5.24
CA VAL A 96 -16.54 9.38 -5.61
C VAL A 96 -17.71 10.24 -5.11
N LYS A 97 -18.81 10.23 -5.88
CA LYS A 97 -20.04 10.94 -5.50
C LYS A 97 -20.93 10.15 -4.54
N THR A 98 -20.81 8.82 -4.58
CA THR A 98 -21.60 7.90 -3.75
C THR A 98 -20.99 7.78 -2.37
N ASP A 99 -21.82 7.75 -1.34
CA ASP A 99 -21.31 7.49 0.02
C ASP A 99 -20.92 6.02 0.16
N TRP A 100 -19.63 5.77 0.10
CA TRP A 100 -19.02 4.46 0.19
C TRP A 100 -19.15 3.82 1.58
N ARG A 101 -19.42 4.61 2.65
CA ARG A 101 -19.53 4.14 4.04
C ARG A 101 -20.74 3.27 4.27
N PHE A 102 -21.83 3.58 3.57
CA PHE A 102 -23.12 2.90 3.69
C PHE A 102 -23.42 1.94 2.53
N SER A 103 -22.42 1.61 1.73
CA SER A 103 -22.61 0.65 0.64
C SER A 103 -22.97 -0.72 1.21
N ARG A 104 -24.14 -1.25 0.82
CA ARG A 104 -24.57 -2.62 1.14
C ARG A 104 -23.94 -3.67 0.23
N GLU A 105 -23.30 -3.22 -0.83
CA GLU A 105 -22.67 -4.05 -1.84
C GLU A 105 -21.19 -3.68 -1.99
N ASN A 106 -20.53 -4.33 -2.94
CA ASN A 106 -19.14 -4.01 -3.26
C ASN A 106 -18.97 -2.54 -3.69
N VAL A 107 -17.88 -1.92 -3.23
CA VAL A 107 -17.55 -0.51 -3.49
C VAL A 107 -16.90 -0.29 -4.87
N TRP A 108 -17.51 -0.86 -5.92
CA TRP A 108 -17.02 -0.78 -7.31
C TRP A 108 -16.80 0.64 -7.80
N SER A 109 -17.56 1.61 -7.29
CA SER A 109 -17.37 3.04 -7.62
C SER A 109 -15.98 3.54 -7.19
N VAL A 110 -15.53 3.16 -6.00
CA VAL A 110 -14.20 3.51 -5.48
C VAL A 110 -13.11 2.81 -6.28
N GLU A 111 -13.25 1.51 -6.52
CA GLU A 111 -12.26 0.73 -7.28
C GLU A 111 -12.06 1.28 -8.69
N ARG A 112 -13.16 1.52 -9.43
CA ARG A 112 -13.09 2.13 -10.77
C ARG A 112 -12.49 3.54 -10.76
N ALA A 113 -12.73 4.31 -9.70
CA ALA A 113 -12.16 5.63 -9.58
C ALA A 113 -10.64 5.56 -9.32
N LEU A 114 -10.16 4.64 -8.49
CA LEU A 114 -8.73 4.41 -8.25
C LEU A 114 -7.99 4.04 -9.54
N VAL A 115 -8.54 3.12 -10.32
CA VAL A 115 -7.96 2.70 -11.63
C VAL A 115 -7.79 3.88 -12.60
N ARG A 116 -8.66 4.90 -12.51
CA ARG A 116 -8.61 6.09 -13.39
C ARG A 116 -7.70 7.20 -12.86
N LEU A 117 -7.15 7.07 -11.66
CA LEU A 117 -6.27 8.09 -11.09
C LEU A 117 -5.00 8.26 -11.91
N ARG A 118 -4.54 9.49 -12.00
CA ARG A 118 -3.21 9.79 -12.53
C ARG A 118 -2.15 9.49 -11.48
N HIS A 119 -1.42 8.40 -11.66
CA HIS A 119 -0.35 8.00 -10.75
C HIS A 119 0.93 8.77 -11.01
N ARG A 120 1.60 9.18 -9.94
CA ARG A 120 2.98 9.69 -9.99
C ARG A 120 3.92 8.53 -10.22
N ARG A 121 4.72 8.60 -11.28
CA ARG A 121 5.70 7.56 -11.59
C ARG A 121 6.75 7.43 -10.48
N LEU A 122 7.01 6.21 -10.05
CA LEU A 122 8.07 5.86 -9.11
C LEU A 122 9.18 5.12 -9.86
N LYS A 123 10.31 5.79 -10.07
CA LYS A 123 11.49 5.15 -10.63
C LYS A 123 12.29 4.47 -9.52
N THR A 124 12.53 3.18 -9.66
CA THR A 124 13.41 2.39 -8.80
C THR A 124 14.54 1.78 -9.62
N SER A 125 15.71 1.60 -9.01
CA SER A 125 16.89 1.03 -9.68
C SER A 125 16.63 -0.42 -10.11
N ASN A 126 17.04 -0.79 -11.33
CA ASN A 126 17.00 -2.19 -11.78
C ASN A 126 17.92 -3.07 -10.94
N HIS A 127 19.10 -2.57 -10.60
CA HIS A 127 20.02 -3.29 -9.72
C HIS A 127 19.38 -3.63 -8.36
N ARG A 128 18.66 -2.67 -7.75
CA ARG A 128 17.91 -2.94 -6.49
C ARG A 128 16.85 -4.02 -6.71
N TYR A 129 16.05 -3.89 -7.77
CA TYR A 129 15.02 -4.87 -8.10
C TYR A 129 15.61 -6.28 -8.25
N GLU A 130 16.65 -6.45 -9.05
CA GLU A 130 17.32 -7.74 -9.29
C GLU A 130 17.95 -8.33 -8.03
N LYS A 131 18.56 -7.47 -7.17
CA LYS A 131 19.10 -7.90 -5.89
C LYS A 131 18.01 -8.44 -4.96
N VAL A 132 16.88 -7.74 -4.87
CA VAL A 132 15.74 -8.16 -4.02
C VAL A 132 15.08 -9.40 -4.61
N LEU A 133 14.90 -9.47 -5.93
CA LEU A 133 14.33 -10.63 -6.62
C LEU A 133 15.16 -11.89 -6.40
N ARG A 134 16.48 -11.83 -6.54
CA ARG A 134 17.36 -12.97 -6.24
C ARG A 134 17.20 -13.45 -4.81
N ARG A 135 17.11 -12.54 -3.86
CA ARG A 135 16.87 -12.87 -2.45
C ARG A 135 15.50 -13.51 -2.24
N TYR A 136 14.46 -12.96 -2.86
CA TYR A 136 13.11 -13.50 -2.84
C TYR A 136 13.09 -14.94 -3.37
N LEU A 137 13.66 -15.19 -4.54
CA LEU A 137 13.71 -16.53 -5.16
C LEU A 137 14.48 -17.54 -4.32
N ALA A 138 15.61 -17.16 -3.75
CA ALA A 138 16.40 -18.03 -2.88
C ALA A 138 15.62 -18.45 -1.61
N ILE A 139 14.83 -17.54 -1.02
CA ILE A 139 14.00 -17.85 0.15
C ILE A 139 12.77 -18.67 -0.24
N LYS A 140 12.13 -18.33 -1.37
CA LYS A 140 10.99 -19.09 -1.90
C LYS A 140 11.36 -20.56 -2.15
N GLN A 141 12.56 -20.81 -2.67
CA GLN A 141 13.07 -22.14 -2.92
C GLN A 141 13.31 -22.92 -1.61
N LYS A 142 13.90 -22.26 -0.59
CA LYS A 142 14.23 -22.92 0.69
C LYS A 142 13.05 -23.04 1.65
N SER A 143 12.15 -22.07 1.63
CA SER A 143 11.07 -21.96 2.62
C SER A 143 9.88 -21.19 2.04
N PRO A 144 9.05 -21.82 1.18
CA PRO A 144 7.95 -21.14 0.49
C PRO A 144 6.98 -20.40 1.42
N HIS A 145 6.80 -20.91 2.64
CA HIS A 145 5.87 -20.37 3.64
C HIS A 145 6.47 -19.25 4.53
N ARG A 146 7.78 -18.94 4.41
CA ARG A 146 8.48 -17.96 5.25
C ARG A 146 8.94 -16.71 4.53
N LEU A 147 8.29 -16.32 3.46
CA LEU A 147 8.68 -15.14 2.64
C LEU A 147 8.76 -13.84 3.44
N ALA A 148 7.89 -13.67 4.43
CA ALA A 148 7.89 -12.48 5.30
C ALA A 148 9.17 -12.31 6.15
N SER A 149 9.97 -13.38 6.33
CA SER A 149 11.23 -13.32 7.11
C SER A 149 12.39 -12.66 6.38
N ILE A 150 12.22 -12.29 5.09
CA ILE A 150 13.22 -11.57 4.30
C ILE A 150 13.55 -10.19 4.89
N TYR A 151 12.57 -9.57 5.55
CA TYR A 151 12.65 -8.18 5.95
C TYR A 151 13.16 -8.08 7.38
N LYS A 152 14.39 -7.57 7.54
CA LYS A 152 15.01 -7.27 8.84
C LYS A 152 14.36 -6.05 9.49
N ASP A 153 14.48 -5.97 10.80
CA ASP A 153 14.11 -4.80 11.60
C ASP A 153 12.66 -4.30 11.41
N ARG A 154 11.72 -5.24 11.15
CA ARG A 154 10.31 -4.93 10.90
C ARG A 154 9.68 -4.11 12.02
N HIS A 155 10.04 -4.37 13.28
CA HIS A 155 9.51 -3.69 14.47
C HIS A 155 9.80 -2.17 14.49
N HIS A 156 10.74 -1.68 13.67
CA HIS A 156 11.03 -0.25 13.56
C HIS A 156 10.09 0.49 12.60
N TRP A 157 9.44 -0.21 11.65
CA TRP A 157 8.66 0.44 10.59
C TRP A 157 7.29 -0.19 10.32
N MET A 158 6.98 -1.31 10.93
CA MET A 158 5.65 -1.95 10.92
C MET A 158 4.91 -1.75 12.23
#